data_7fdbfb5a84e4aaa8c253e6ca898d778c
#
_entry.id   7fdbfb5a84e4aaa8c253e6ca898d778c
#
_cell.length_a   1.000
_cell.length_b   1.000
_cell.length_c   1.000
_cell.angle_alpha   90.00
_cell.angle_beta   90.00
_cell.angle_gamma   90.00
#
_symmetry.space_group_name_H-M   'P 1'
#
loop_
_entity.id
_entity.type
_entity.pdbx_description
1 polymer ?
#
loop_
_entity_poly.entity_id
_entity_poly.type
_entity_poly.pdbx_seq_one_letter_code
_entity_poly.pdbx_strand_id
1 'polypeptide(L)'
;MRPARLVAALAFCVIAAGCLPELPGPKNPELVKPPPPPTDIRKTPHTFALGLITNRRVRTLSLEVFNTGRIRTRGEVVSALKSYHAKVRLDIPVFLVRHPEQGILLFGTGLSPDRARWEQHAWDPLLPKSFVYGQKKGSDIVAQLAAAGISSATVRWVILPFLSPETAGMVDAFPEAAVAVSEREWEWARSRQKPGVEQPLSPEVLEGDIRLKLQDISNAPGFGPFENGLDLFADGSVYLVGLPGRTPGNMGLWLNLDNGPVLLTGGAAYVIDNYLDLALPIKERIGDLEEFWRSLHIIQSAQRDVPQLIVFPGNDLTPLKLFKRADIRKISAR
;
A
#
# COMPACT_ATOMS: atom_id res chain seq x y z
N MET A 1 80.43 -23.28 35.42
CA MET A 1 79.23 -23.48 34.66
C MET A 1 78.43 -22.16 34.70
N ARG A 2 78.40 -21.43 33.60
CA ARG A 2 77.68 -20.15 33.47
C ARG A 2 76.54 -20.32 32.45
N PRO A 3 75.32 -19.84 32.66
CA PRO A 3 74.26 -19.96 31.65
C PRO A 3 74.37 -18.85 30.61
N ALA A 4 74.05 -19.23 29.36
CA ALA A 4 74.04 -18.37 28.19
C ALA A 4 72.81 -17.44 28.24
N ARG A 5 73.04 -16.17 27.95
CA ARG A 5 71.98 -15.15 27.78
C ARG A 5 71.50 -15.20 26.33
N LEU A 6 70.24 -15.51 26.16
CA LEU A 6 69.51 -15.39 24.86
C LEU A 6 69.06 -13.92 24.72
N VAL A 7 69.59 -13.22 23.72
CA VAL A 7 69.17 -11.88 23.35
C VAL A 7 68.05 -12.06 22.31
N ALA A 8 66.84 -11.74 22.69
CA ALA A 8 65.73 -11.67 21.75
C ALA A 8 65.72 -10.31 21.06
N ALA A 9 65.95 -10.31 19.75
CA ALA A 9 65.82 -9.15 18.89
C ALA A 9 64.32 -8.93 18.60
N LEU A 10 63.75 -7.84 19.12
CA LEU A 10 62.44 -7.35 18.70
C LEU A 10 62.57 -6.65 17.33
N ALA A 11 62.07 -7.29 16.32
CA ALA A 11 61.87 -6.64 15.03
C ALA A 11 60.62 -5.76 15.12
N PHE A 12 60.80 -4.45 15.08
CA PHE A 12 59.72 -3.48 14.90
C PHE A 12 59.27 -3.53 13.45
N CYS A 13 58.15 -4.23 13.16
CA CYS A 13 57.44 -4.05 11.90
C CYS A 13 56.69 -2.69 11.96
N VAL A 14 57.24 -1.67 11.31
CA VAL A 14 56.53 -0.45 10.96
C VAL A 14 55.51 -0.83 9.88
N ILE A 15 54.29 -1.07 10.27
CA ILE A 15 53.16 -1.18 9.34
C ILE A 15 52.92 0.24 8.84
N ALA A 16 53.38 0.51 7.60
CA ALA A 16 52.97 1.68 6.85
C ALA A 16 51.42 1.64 6.79
N ALA A 17 50.77 2.60 7.42
CA ALA A 17 49.36 2.85 7.25
C ALA A 17 49.12 3.31 5.80
N GLY A 18 49.08 2.32 4.89
CA GLY A 18 48.55 2.53 3.56
C GLY A 18 47.09 2.89 3.70
N CYS A 19 46.71 4.07 3.21
CA CYS A 19 45.34 4.44 3.04
C CYS A 19 44.62 3.34 2.27
N LEU A 20 43.85 2.51 2.98
CA LEU A 20 42.85 1.67 2.36
C LEU A 20 41.87 2.65 1.71
N PRO A 21 41.58 2.51 0.40
CA PRO A 21 40.56 3.35 -0.21
C PRO A 21 39.27 3.17 0.61
N GLU A 22 38.75 4.27 1.13
CA GLU A 22 37.43 4.27 1.75
C GLU A 22 36.47 3.62 0.74
N LEU A 23 35.90 2.49 1.11
CA LEU A 23 34.80 1.93 0.37
C LEU A 23 33.74 3.01 0.30
N PRO A 24 33.26 3.41 -0.90
CA PRO A 24 32.26 4.44 -1.02
C PRO A 24 31.11 4.06 -0.10
N GLY A 25 30.88 4.87 0.92
CA GLY A 25 29.73 4.72 1.79
C GLY A 25 28.47 4.62 0.93
N PRO A 26 27.41 3.93 1.36
CA PRO A 26 26.18 3.86 0.59
C PRO A 26 25.78 5.29 0.27
N LYS A 27 25.79 5.62 -1.04
CA LYS A 27 25.34 6.94 -1.50
C LYS A 27 23.94 7.10 -0.97
N ASN A 28 23.67 8.22 -0.28
CA ASN A 28 22.30 8.59 0.07
C ASN A 28 21.50 8.57 -1.24
N PRO A 29 20.36 7.89 -1.31
CA PRO A 29 19.52 7.97 -2.49
C PRO A 29 19.20 9.44 -2.75
N GLU A 30 19.22 9.81 -4.01
CA GLU A 30 18.89 11.16 -4.42
C GLU A 30 17.42 11.43 -4.09
N LEU A 31 17.16 12.43 -3.25
CA LEU A 31 15.79 12.82 -2.92
C LEU A 31 15.09 13.29 -4.18
N VAL A 32 13.89 12.79 -4.38
CA VAL A 32 13.06 13.17 -5.52
C VAL A 32 12.66 14.63 -5.38
N LYS A 33 13.01 15.43 -6.39
CA LYS A 33 12.54 16.81 -6.45
C LYS A 33 11.07 16.83 -6.89
N PRO A 34 10.16 17.40 -6.08
CA PRO A 34 8.76 17.46 -6.45
C PRO A 34 8.56 18.33 -7.69
N PRO A 35 7.62 17.97 -8.58
CA PRO A 35 7.15 18.85 -9.64
C PRO A 35 6.46 20.10 -9.07
N PRO A 36 6.18 21.10 -9.90
CA PRO A 36 5.29 22.19 -9.49
C PRO A 36 3.93 21.63 -9.03
N PRO A 37 3.26 22.28 -8.07
CA PRO A 37 1.91 21.87 -7.68
C PRO A 37 0.97 21.87 -8.88
N PRO A 38 0.13 20.83 -9.06
CA PRO A 38 -0.83 20.81 -10.16
C PRO A 38 -1.88 21.91 -9.99
N THR A 39 -2.15 22.64 -11.07
CA THR A 39 -3.10 23.77 -11.06
C THR A 39 -4.49 23.40 -11.52
N ASP A 40 -4.64 22.20 -12.07
CA ASP A 40 -5.83 21.68 -12.74
C ASP A 40 -6.53 20.55 -11.97
N ILE A 41 -6.30 20.45 -10.64
CA ILE A 41 -7.06 19.54 -9.80
C ILE A 41 -8.54 19.92 -9.86
N ARG A 42 -9.38 18.92 -10.09
CA ARG A 42 -10.82 19.10 -10.15
C ARG A 42 -11.32 19.78 -8.87
N LYS A 43 -12.06 20.86 -9.03
CA LYS A 43 -12.67 21.57 -7.90
C LYS A 43 -13.80 20.72 -7.32
N THR A 44 -13.75 20.52 -6.02
CA THR A 44 -14.84 19.85 -5.30
C THR A 44 -16.06 20.76 -5.26
N PRO A 45 -17.24 20.32 -5.70
CA PRO A 45 -18.46 21.10 -5.55
C PRO A 45 -18.75 21.40 -4.08
N HIS A 46 -19.22 22.60 -3.76
CA HIS A 46 -19.57 23.01 -2.39
C HIS A 46 -20.61 22.09 -1.73
N THR A 47 -21.47 21.46 -2.54
CA THR A 47 -22.50 20.51 -2.08
C THR A 47 -21.97 19.09 -1.93
N PHE A 48 -20.71 18.83 -2.24
CA PHE A 48 -20.17 17.46 -2.26
C PHE A 48 -20.31 16.75 -0.90
N ALA A 49 -19.85 17.40 0.16
CA ALA A 49 -19.92 16.82 1.51
C ALA A 49 -21.36 16.55 1.96
N LEU A 50 -22.31 17.44 1.59
CA LEU A 50 -23.72 17.22 1.84
C LEU A 50 -24.27 16.08 1.00
N GLY A 51 -23.89 16.01 -0.29
CA GLY A 51 -24.29 14.95 -1.21
C GLY A 51 -23.87 13.56 -0.73
N LEU A 52 -22.71 13.43 -0.09
CA LEU A 52 -22.26 12.15 0.50
C LEU A 52 -23.22 11.63 1.56
N ILE A 53 -23.90 12.52 2.30
CA ILE A 53 -24.85 12.16 3.35
C ILE A 53 -26.25 11.91 2.77
N THR A 54 -26.70 12.80 1.87
CA THR A 54 -28.08 12.80 1.38
C THR A 54 -28.34 11.79 0.27
N ASN A 55 -27.33 11.52 -0.59
CA ASN A 55 -27.48 10.64 -1.74
C ASN A 55 -27.16 9.16 -1.42
N ARG A 56 -26.64 8.88 -0.23
CA ARG A 56 -26.37 7.52 0.21
C ARG A 56 -27.67 6.78 0.52
N ARG A 57 -27.92 5.68 -0.18
CA ARG A 57 -29.07 4.79 0.04
C ARG A 57 -28.82 3.80 1.16
N VAL A 58 -27.59 3.28 1.24
CA VAL A 58 -27.16 2.31 2.24
C VAL A 58 -26.69 3.02 3.52
N ARG A 59 -27.16 2.54 4.64
CA ARG A 59 -26.72 2.97 5.99
C ARG A 59 -26.02 1.80 6.66
N THR A 60 -25.14 2.10 7.64
CA THR A 60 -24.48 1.07 8.47
C THR A 60 -23.35 0.27 7.79
N LEU A 61 -22.47 0.95 7.03
CA LEU A 61 -21.15 0.36 6.72
C LEU A 61 -20.30 0.30 7.98
N SER A 62 -19.52 -0.78 8.14
CA SER A 62 -18.46 -0.84 9.13
C SER A 62 -17.14 -1.26 8.51
N LEU A 63 -16.03 -0.79 9.11
CA LEU A 63 -14.67 -1.05 8.66
C LEU A 63 -13.89 -1.78 9.75
N GLU A 64 -13.39 -2.96 9.43
CA GLU A 64 -12.49 -3.73 10.27
C GLU A 64 -11.09 -3.76 9.63
N VAL A 65 -10.04 -3.62 10.44
CA VAL A 65 -8.68 -3.51 9.94
C VAL A 65 -7.83 -4.63 10.51
N PHE A 66 -7.25 -5.42 9.64
CA PHE A 66 -6.31 -6.49 9.93
C PHE A 66 -4.90 -6.06 9.53
N ASN A 67 -3.89 -6.55 10.24
CA ASN A 67 -2.50 -6.36 9.85
C ASN A 67 -1.88 -7.73 9.54
N THR A 68 -1.64 -8.00 8.26
CA THR A 68 -1.21 -9.32 7.78
C THR A 68 0.29 -9.50 7.74
N GLY A 69 1.05 -8.43 7.98
CA GLY A 69 2.50 -8.50 7.94
C GLY A 69 3.14 -7.15 8.19
N ARG A 70 4.44 -7.09 7.98
CA ARG A 70 5.23 -5.87 8.13
C ARG A 70 6.27 -5.77 7.04
N ILE A 71 6.61 -4.54 6.69
CA ILE A 71 7.76 -4.22 5.87
C ILE A 71 8.79 -3.53 6.75
N ARG A 72 10.02 -4.00 6.71
CA ARG A 72 11.17 -3.31 7.31
C ARG A 72 11.92 -2.60 6.21
N THR A 73 12.16 -1.32 6.39
CA THR A 73 12.88 -0.51 5.41
C THR A 73 13.57 0.67 6.10
N ARG A 74 14.20 1.55 5.33
CA ARG A 74 14.74 2.83 5.80
C ARG A 74 13.71 3.94 5.64
N GLY A 75 13.81 4.96 6.46
CA GLY A 75 12.80 6.02 6.53
C GLY A 75 12.57 6.73 5.21
N GLU A 76 13.63 7.18 4.57
CA GLU A 76 13.55 7.93 3.31
C GLU A 76 12.98 7.12 2.13
N VAL A 77 13.07 5.79 2.19
CA VAL A 77 12.45 4.93 1.16
C VAL A 77 10.97 5.23 0.99
N VAL A 78 10.32 5.71 2.05
CA VAL A 78 8.87 5.97 2.06
C VAL A 78 8.50 7.44 2.28
N SER A 79 9.44 8.27 2.78
CA SER A 79 9.16 9.69 3.04
C SER A 79 10.45 10.49 3.12
N ALA A 80 10.55 11.57 2.35
CA ALA A 80 11.67 12.50 2.39
C ALA A 80 11.87 13.21 3.75
N LEU A 81 10.85 13.20 4.61
CA LEU A 81 10.95 13.74 5.98
C LEU A 81 11.63 12.80 6.96
N LYS A 82 11.83 11.53 6.59
CA LYS A 82 12.45 10.54 7.46
C LYS A 82 13.94 10.41 7.16
N SER A 83 14.76 10.28 8.23
CA SER A 83 16.20 10.09 8.06
C SER A 83 16.51 8.77 7.33
N TYR A 84 17.54 8.81 6.48
CA TYR A 84 18.13 7.62 5.83
C TYR A 84 18.53 6.54 6.82
N HIS A 85 19.06 6.91 7.97
CA HIS A 85 19.49 5.95 8.99
C HIS A 85 18.34 5.41 9.85
N ALA A 86 17.17 6.04 9.80
CA ALA A 86 16.01 5.60 10.56
C ALA A 86 15.46 4.29 9.98
N LYS A 87 15.49 3.23 10.78
CA LYS A 87 14.80 1.97 10.45
C LYS A 87 13.31 2.13 10.76
N VAL A 88 12.48 2.00 9.74
CA VAL A 88 11.03 2.07 9.88
C VAL A 88 10.38 0.69 9.68
N ARG A 89 9.24 0.52 10.31
CA ARG A 89 8.38 -0.65 10.15
C ARG A 89 7.03 -0.16 9.64
N LEU A 90 6.67 -0.65 8.49
CA LEU A 90 5.38 -0.37 7.86
C LEU A 90 4.45 -1.54 8.10
N ASP A 91 3.17 -1.27 8.18
CA ASP A 91 2.13 -2.29 8.28
C ASP A 91 1.74 -2.80 6.89
N ILE A 92 1.15 -3.99 6.83
CA ILE A 92 0.50 -4.53 5.62
C ILE A 92 -0.97 -4.73 5.97
N PRO A 93 -1.77 -3.66 5.88
CA PRO A 93 -3.17 -3.72 6.25
C PRO A 93 -4.01 -4.44 5.20
N VAL A 94 -5.02 -5.14 5.67
CA VAL A 94 -6.19 -5.57 4.91
C VAL A 94 -7.41 -4.97 5.57
N PHE A 95 -8.25 -4.33 4.78
CA PHE A 95 -9.45 -3.70 5.27
C PHE A 95 -10.67 -4.53 4.89
N LEU A 96 -11.48 -4.88 5.88
CA LEU A 96 -12.74 -5.58 5.70
C LEU A 96 -13.89 -4.59 5.88
N VAL A 97 -14.69 -4.46 4.84
CA VAL A 97 -15.91 -3.64 4.86
C VAL A 97 -17.11 -4.58 4.95
N ARG A 98 -18.01 -4.31 5.91
CA ARG A 98 -19.31 -4.98 5.96
C ARG A 98 -20.35 -4.07 5.31
N HIS A 99 -20.89 -4.54 4.22
CA HIS A 99 -21.98 -3.89 3.51
C HIS A 99 -23.27 -4.69 3.76
N PRO A 100 -24.37 -4.06 4.20
CA PRO A 100 -25.58 -4.77 4.61
C PRO A 100 -26.21 -5.60 3.49
N GLU A 101 -26.11 -5.14 2.23
CA GLU A 101 -26.72 -5.81 1.08
C GLU A 101 -25.70 -6.59 0.24
N GLN A 102 -24.46 -6.10 0.12
CA GLN A 102 -23.41 -6.71 -0.71
C GLN A 102 -22.52 -7.69 0.04
N GLY A 103 -22.69 -7.81 1.36
CA GLY A 103 -21.92 -8.72 2.19
C GLY A 103 -20.53 -8.18 2.55
N ILE A 104 -19.55 -9.07 2.60
CA ILE A 104 -18.18 -8.74 3.03
C ILE A 104 -17.31 -8.42 1.82
N LEU A 105 -16.63 -7.27 1.90
CA LEU A 105 -15.62 -6.84 0.95
C LEU A 105 -14.26 -6.79 1.64
N LEU A 106 -13.20 -7.20 0.92
CA LEU A 106 -11.82 -6.96 1.33
C LEU A 106 -11.16 -5.94 0.40
N PHE A 107 -10.42 -5.00 0.96
CA PHE A 107 -9.49 -4.15 0.23
C PHE A 107 -8.07 -4.64 0.50
N GLY A 108 -7.47 -5.27 -0.50
CA GLY A 108 -6.26 -6.07 -0.40
C GLY A 108 -6.50 -7.43 0.27
N THR A 109 -5.54 -8.34 0.11
CA THR A 109 -5.54 -9.68 0.73
C THR A 109 -4.31 -9.94 1.59
N GLY A 110 -3.35 -9.02 1.62
CA GLY A 110 -2.13 -9.15 2.40
C GLY A 110 -1.15 -10.18 1.86
N LEU A 111 -0.10 -10.46 2.63
CA LEU A 111 0.92 -11.44 2.28
C LEU A 111 0.42 -12.88 2.41
N SER A 112 0.86 -13.73 1.48
CA SER A 112 0.73 -15.18 1.61
C SER A 112 1.58 -15.72 2.77
N PRO A 113 1.14 -16.75 3.51
CA PRO A 113 1.99 -17.48 4.43
C PRO A 113 3.08 -18.28 3.72
N ASP A 114 2.92 -18.58 2.45
CA ASP A 114 3.97 -19.14 1.61
C ASP A 114 4.99 -18.08 1.25
N ARG A 115 6.16 -18.16 1.91
CA ARG A 115 7.26 -17.20 1.73
C ARG A 115 7.80 -17.21 0.30
N ALA A 116 7.76 -18.34 -0.39
CA ALA A 116 8.23 -18.43 -1.77
C ALA A 116 7.44 -17.45 -2.69
N ARG A 117 6.16 -17.20 -2.40
CA ARG A 117 5.32 -16.29 -3.17
C ARG A 117 5.75 -14.82 -3.12
N TRP A 118 6.54 -14.40 -2.13
CA TRP A 118 6.99 -13.01 -2.03
C TRP A 118 8.51 -12.87 -1.84
N GLU A 119 9.24 -13.88 -1.39
CA GLU A 119 10.70 -13.86 -1.36
C GLU A 119 11.31 -13.94 -2.78
N GLN A 120 10.71 -14.69 -3.68
CA GLN A 120 11.09 -14.75 -5.10
C GLN A 120 10.84 -13.42 -5.85
N HIS A 121 10.06 -12.52 -5.27
CA HIS A 121 9.77 -11.20 -5.84
C HIS A 121 10.82 -10.14 -5.49
N ALA A 122 11.93 -10.54 -4.87
CA ALA A 122 13.11 -9.69 -4.76
C ALA A 122 13.67 -9.24 -6.13
N TRP A 123 13.01 -9.68 -7.23
CA TRP A 123 13.29 -9.23 -8.58
C TRP A 123 12.53 -7.96 -9.00
N ASP A 124 11.57 -7.46 -8.22
CA ASP A 124 10.97 -6.17 -8.53
C ASP A 124 12.08 -5.11 -8.47
N PRO A 125 12.52 -4.60 -9.63
CA PRO A 125 13.61 -3.62 -9.67
C PRO A 125 13.22 -2.32 -8.94
N LEU A 126 11.93 -2.14 -8.67
CA LEU A 126 11.39 -1.05 -7.88
C LEU A 126 11.43 -1.34 -6.37
N LEU A 127 11.82 -2.55 -5.95
CA LEU A 127 11.99 -2.87 -4.53
C LEU A 127 13.46 -2.67 -4.13
N PRO A 128 13.79 -1.64 -3.36
CA PRO A 128 15.12 -1.50 -2.79
C PRO A 128 15.46 -2.73 -1.95
N LYS A 129 16.70 -3.19 -1.97
CA LYS A 129 17.19 -4.30 -1.12
C LYS A 129 16.88 -4.11 0.37
N SER A 130 16.62 -2.86 0.77
CA SER A 130 16.20 -2.50 2.12
C SER A 130 14.72 -2.74 2.43
N PHE A 131 13.91 -3.10 1.43
CA PHE A 131 12.48 -3.34 1.58
C PHE A 131 12.23 -4.82 1.85
N VAL A 132 12.11 -5.20 3.11
CA VAL A 132 12.06 -6.60 3.54
C VAL A 132 10.70 -6.90 4.15
N TYR A 133 9.96 -7.79 3.51
CA TYR A 133 8.72 -8.33 4.04
C TYR A 133 8.96 -9.24 5.25
N GLY A 134 8.01 -9.25 6.17
CA GLY A 134 7.98 -10.14 7.31
C GLY A 134 6.56 -10.45 7.74
N GLN A 135 6.30 -11.73 7.99
CA GLN A 135 5.00 -12.20 8.44
C GLN A 135 5.18 -13.17 9.61
N LYS A 136 4.30 -13.10 10.59
CA LYS A 136 4.21 -14.09 11.67
C LYS A 136 3.30 -15.23 11.22
N LYS A 137 3.56 -16.45 11.70
CA LYS A 137 2.67 -17.58 11.48
C LYS A 137 1.26 -17.24 12.00
N GLY A 138 0.25 -17.50 11.20
CA GLY A 138 -1.15 -17.22 11.54
C GLY A 138 -1.54 -15.74 11.49
N SER A 139 -0.71 -14.86 10.92
CA SER A 139 -1.07 -13.46 10.70
C SER A 139 -1.52 -13.17 9.25
N ASP A 140 -1.61 -14.19 8.39
CA ASP A 140 -2.29 -14.06 7.11
C ASP A 140 -3.78 -13.76 7.30
N ILE A 141 -4.41 -13.22 6.26
CA ILE A 141 -5.80 -12.78 6.36
C ILE A 141 -6.78 -13.91 6.63
N VAL A 142 -6.56 -15.10 6.07
CA VAL A 142 -7.46 -16.25 6.25
C VAL A 142 -7.44 -16.72 7.69
N ALA A 143 -6.25 -16.85 8.29
CA ALA A 143 -6.11 -17.20 9.70
C ALA A 143 -6.76 -16.18 10.63
N GLN A 144 -6.60 -14.88 10.33
CA GLN A 144 -7.20 -13.82 11.14
C GLN A 144 -8.72 -13.75 10.99
N LEU A 145 -9.27 -13.96 9.78
CA LEU A 145 -10.71 -14.07 9.56
C LEU A 145 -11.30 -15.24 10.34
N ALA A 146 -10.67 -16.42 10.25
CA ALA A 146 -11.10 -17.60 11.00
C ALA A 146 -11.08 -17.36 12.52
N ALA A 147 -10.03 -16.71 13.06
CA ALA A 147 -9.96 -16.33 14.46
C ALA A 147 -11.05 -15.33 14.89
N ALA A 148 -11.55 -14.52 13.95
CA ALA A 148 -12.69 -13.61 14.14
C ALA A 148 -14.05 -14.28 13.89
N GLY A 149 -14.10 -15.57 13.60
CA GLY A 149 -15.32 -16.32 13.30
C GLY A 149 -15.89 -16.03 11.90
N ILE A 150 -15.06 -15.55 10.98
CA ILE A 150 -15.46 -15.21 9.60
C ILE A 150 -14.86 -16.26 8.65
N SER A 151 -15.72 -16.94 7.89
CA SER A 151 -15.27 -17.84 6.83
C SER A 151 -14.83 -17.05 5.60
N SER A 152 -13.70 -17.43 4.96
CA SER A 152 -13.26 -16.84 3.69
C SER A 152 -14.31 -17.01 2.57
N ALA A 153 -15.12 -18.08 2.61
CA ALA A 153 -16.20 -18.32 1.66
C ALA A 153 -17.35 -17.27 1.77
N THR A 154 -17.43 -16.52 2.87
CA THR A 154 -18.42 -15.44 3.02
C THR A 154 -18.00 -14.11 2.42
N VAL A 155 -16.74 -14.00 1.99
CA VAL A 155 -16.24 -12.81 1.30
C VAL A 155 -16.82 -12.80 -0.11
N ARG A 156 -17.48 -11.69 -0.45
CA ARG A 156 -18.15 -11.52 -1.75
C ARG A 156 -17.35 -10.70 -2.73
N TRP A 157 -16.50 -9.80 -2.22
CA TRP A 157 -15.66 -8.93 -3.03
C TRP A 157 -14.23 -8.86 -2.49
N VAL A 158 -13.28 -8.92 -3.38
CA VAL A 158 -11.88 -8.59 -3.13
C VAL A 158 -11.52 -7.45 -4.07
N ILE A 159 -11.13 -6.30 -3.53
CA ILE A 159 -10.72 -5.13 -4.28
C ILE A 159 -9.20 -5.01 -4.15
N LEU A 160 -8.50 -5.14 -5.27
CA LEU A 160 -7.04 -5.04 -5.32
C LEU A 160 -6.64 -3.64 -5.80
N PRO A 161 -6.10 -2.80 -4.91
CA PRO A 161 -5.72 -1.43 -5.28
C PRO A 161 -4.65 -1.39 -6.37
N PHE A 162 -3.73 -2.31 -6.36
CA PHE A 162 -2.68 -2.58 -7.34
C PHE A 162 -2.20 -4.01 -7.15
N LEU A 163 -1.45 -4.53 -8.13
CA LEU A 163 -0.99 -5.92 -8.11
C LEU A 163 0.42 -6.03 -7.50
N SER A 164 0.48 -6.56 -6.28
CA SER A 164 1.73 -6.79 -5.54
C SER A 164 1.55 -7.86 -4.47
N PRO A 165 2.64 -8.43 -3.91
CA PRO A 165 2.54 -9.43 -2.83
C PRO A 165 1.77 -8.97 -1.61
N GLU A 166 1.86 -7.68 -1.26
CA GLU A 166 1.19 -7.11 -0.09
C GLU A 166 -0.30 -6.84 -0.29
N THR A 167 -0.78 -6.84 -1.53
CA THR A 167 -2.19 -6.57 -1.85
C THR A 167 -2.95 -7.77 -2.39
N ALA A 168 -2.26 -8.66 -3.12
CA ALA A 168 -2.89 -9.77 -3.83
C ALA A 168 -2.38 -11.16 -3.38
N GLY A 169 -1.51 -11.23 -2.37
CA GLY A 169 -0.81 -12.47 -1.98
C GLY A 169 -1.70 -13.64 -1.57
N MET A 170 -2.95 -13.38 -1.19
CA MET A 170 -3.93 -14.39 -0.76
C MET A 170 -5.23 -14.35 -1.58
N VAL A 171 -5.21 -13.79 -2.78
CA VAL A 171 -6.43 -13.63 -3.59
C VAL A 171 -7.10 -14.98 -3.92
N ASP A 172 -6.31 -16.00 -4.15
CA ASP A 172 -6.75 -17.37 -4.43
C ASP A 172 -7.47 -18.07 -3.24
N ALA A 173 -7.33 -17.53 -2.04
CA ALA A 173 -8.05 -18.03 -0.86
C ALA A 173 -9.54 -17.60 -0.80
N PHE A 174 -10.01 -16.84 -1.79
CA PHE A 174 -11.37 -16.29 -1.86
C PHE A 174 -12.08 -16.68 -3.16
N PRO A 175 -12.30 -17.96 -3.44
CA PRO A 175 -12.81 -18.43 -4.74
C PRO A 175 -14.25 -17.97 -5.04
N GLU A 176 -15.02 -17.65 -4.00
CA GLU A 176 -16.41 -17.17 -4.15
C GLU A 176 -16.49 -15.63 -4.36
N ALA A 177 -15.39 -14.94 -4.18
CA ALA A 177 -15.36 -13.49 -4.31
C ALA A 177 -15.24 -13.01 -5.77
N ALA A 178 -15.95 -11.94 -6.12
CA ALA A 178 -15.64 -11.17 -7.29
C ALA A 178 -14.36 -10.34 -7.01
N VAL A 179 -13.34 -10.48 -7.86
CA VAL A 179 -12.06 -9.78 -7.70
C VAL A 179 -12.03 -8.56 -8.59
N ALA A 180 -12.11 -7.38 -8.00
CA ALA A 180 -12.08 -6.10 -8.70
C ALA A 180 -10.64 -5.60 -8.87
N VAL A 181 -10.24 -5.33 -10.08
CA VAL A 181 -8.95 -4.75 -10.48
C VAL A 181 -9.23 -3.66 -11.52
N SER A 182 -8.49 -2.55 -11.46
CA SER A 182 -8.57 -1.52 -12.51
C SER A 182 -8.08 -2.09 -13.85
N GLU A 183 -8.77 -1.76 -14.94
CA GLU A 183 -8.32 -2.14 -16.29
C GLU A 183 -6.89 -1.67 -16.58
N ARG A 184 -6.55 -0.42 -16.21
CA ARG A 184 -5.19 0.12 -16.37
C ARG A 184 -4.14 -0.66 -15.59
N GLU A 185 -4.46 -1.17 -14.39
CA GLU A 185 -3.56 -2.01 -13.60
C GLU A 185 -3.35 -3.36 -14.27
N TRP A 186 -4.43 -3.95 -14.73
CA TRP A 186 -4.42 -5.24 -15.41
C TRP A 186 -3.60 -5.20 -16.70
N GLU A 187 -3.85 -4.22 -17.57
CA GLU A 187 -3.11 -4.02 -18.81
C GLU A 187 -1.63 -3.76 -18.56
N TRP A 188 -1.32 -2.90 -17.57
CA TRP A 188 0.05 -2.61 -17.20
C TRP A 188 0.78 -3.86 -16.69
N ALA A 189 0.17 -4.64 -15.82
CA ALA A 189 0.74 -5.89 -15.31
C ALA A 189 1.01 -6.88 -16.44
N ARG A 190 0.07 -7.04 -17.38
CA ARG A 190 0.23 -7.89 -18.57
C ARG A 190 1.38 -7.43 -19.48
N SER A 191 1.49 -6.13 -19.71
CA SER A 191 2.54 -5.58 -20.58
C SER A 191 3.95 -5.80 -20.04
N ARG A 192 4.11 -6.07 -18.76
CA ARG A 192 5.39 -6.29 -18.09
C ARG A 192 5.80 -7.76 -17.95
N GLN A 193 4.95 -8.68 -18.38
CA GLN A 193 5.29 -10.10 -18.37
C GLN A 193 6.49 -10.38 -19.27
N LYS A 194 7.46 -11.10 -18.72
CA LYS A 194 8.59 -11.64 -19.48
C LYS A 194 8.29 -13.11 -19.77
N PRO A 195 8.39 -13.56 -21.05
CA PRO A 195 8.23 -14.96 -21.39
C PRO A 195 9.22 -15.83 -20.61
N GLY A 196 8.74 -16.92 -20.01
CA GLY A 196 9.56 -17.91 -19.30
C GLY A 196 9.92 -17.56 -17.86
N VAL A 197 9.40 -16.47 -17.29
CA VAL A 197 9.54 -16.13 -15.87
C VAL A 197 8.17 -16.28 -15.22
N GLU A 198 8.02 -17.31 -14.40
CA GLU A 198 6.81 -17.47 -13.57
C GLU A 198 6.77 -16.37 -12.52
N GLN A 199 5.84 -15.44 -12.69
CA GLN A 199 5.65 -14.34 -11.75
C GLN A 199 4.44 -14.69 -10.87
N PRO A 200 4.57 -14.84 -9.55
CA PRO A 200 3.48 -15.29 -8.67
C PRO A 200 2.28 -14.34 -8.54
N LEU A 201 2.36 -13.18 -9.16
CA LEU A 201 1.24 -12.25 -9.33
C LEU A 201 1.13 -11.83 -10.79
N SER A 202 1.55 -12.72 -11.69
CA SER A 202 1.28 -12.53 -13.11
C SER A 202 -0.24 -12.55 -13.33
N PRO A 203 -0.71 -11.89 -14.38
CA PRO A 203 -2.10 -11.99 -14.81
C PRO A 203 -2.59 -13.43 -14.94
N GLU A 204 -1.71 -14.39 -15.27
CA GLU A 204 -2.03 -15.82 -15.38
C GLU A 204 -2.50 -16.41 -14.04
N VAL A 205 -1.95 -15.98 -12.90
CA VAL A 205 -2.43 -16.37 -11.57
C VAL A 205 -3.84 -15.84 -11.33
N LEU A 206 -4.18 -14.69 -11.91
CA LEU A 206 -5.50 -14.09 -11.83
C LEU A 206 -6.47 -14.61 -12.91
N GLU A 207 -5.98 -15.33 -13.92
CA GLU A 207 -6.79 -15.94 -14.99
C GLU A 207 -7.34 -17.33 -14.62
N GLY A 208 -6.92 -17.93 -13.49
CA GLY A 208 -7.40 -19.23 -13.01
C GLY A 208 -8.87 -19.22 -12.56
N ASP A 209 -9.18 -19.91 -11.47
CA ASP A 209 -10.55 -19.99 -10.91
C ASP A 209 -11.04 -18.68 -10.23
N ILE A 210 -10.42 -17.56 -10.52
CA ILE A 210 -10.73 -16.27 -9.93
C ILE A 210 -11.80 -15.54 -10.75
N ARG A 211 -12.85 -15.08 -10.09
CA ARG A 211 -13.94 -14.30 -10.71
C ARG A 211 -13.51 -12.86 -10.94
N LEU A 212 -12.60 -12.64 -11.90
CA LEU A 212 -12.05 -11.34 -12.22
C LEU A 212 -13.14 -10.38 -12.75
N LYS A 213 -13.14 -9.16 -12.23
CA LYS A 213 -13.96 -8.03 -12.65
C LYS A 213 -13.08 -6.83 -12.92
N LEU A 214 -12.79 -6.57 -14.17
CA LEU A 214 -12.07 -5.36 -14.57
C LEU A 214 -12.97 -4.15 -14.37
N GLN A 215 -12.40 -3.10 -13.78
CA GLN A 215 -13.10 -1.86 -13.44
C GLN A 215 -12.58 -0.73 -14.32
N ASP A 216 -13.43 -0.23 -15.19
CA ASP A 216 -13.15 0.95 -15.98
C ASP A 216 -13.44 2.21 -15.17
N ILE A 217 -12.49 2.60 -14.33
CA ILE A 217 -12.60 3.82 -13.54
C ILE A 217 -12.40 5.06 -14.41
N SER A 218 -11.65 4.95 -15.49
CA SER A 218 -11.27 6.09 -16.35
C SER A 218 -12.46 6.77 -17.01
N ASN A 219 -13.53 6.02 -17.28
CA ASN A 219 -14.77 6.52 -17.86
C ASN A 219 -15.85 6.83 -16.83
N ALA A 220 -15.56 6.66 -15.53
CA ALA A 220 -16.52 7.03 -14.49
C ALA A 220 -16.63 8.55 -14.33
N PRO A 221 -17.78 9.07 -13.87
CA PRO A 221 -17.95 10.51 -13.64
C PRO A 221 -17.01 11.02 -12.54
N GLY A 222 -16.73 12.32 -12.56
CA GLY A 222 -15.92 12.96 -11.53
C GLY A 222 -16.57 12.87 -10.14
N PHE A 223 -15.74 12.61 -9.11
CA PHE A 223 -16.18 12.44 -7.73
C PHE A 223 -15.38 13.32 -6.78
N GLY A 224 -15.97 14.38 -6.24
CA GLY A 224 -15.25 15.36 -5.42
C GLY A 224 -14.02 15.91 -6.16
N PRO A 225 -12.83 15.87 -5.56
CA PRO A 225 -11.59 16.28 -6.21
C PRO A 225 -11.02 15.22 -7.14
N PHE A 226 -11.53 13.98 -7.12
CA PHE A 226 -11.10 12.91 -8.00
C PHE A 226 -11.63 13.14 -9.41
N GLU A 227 -10.80 12.88 -10.41
CA GLU A 227 -11.21 12.98 -11.81
C GLU A 227 -12.34 12.01 -12.12
N ASN A 228 -12.22 10.81 -11.55
CA ASN A 228 -13.16 9.72 -11.75
C ASN A 228 -13.47 9.02 -10.43
N GLY A 229 -14.73 8.64 -10.24
CA GLY A 229 -15.17 7.84 -9.11
C GLY A 229 -16.33 6.93 -9.51
N LEU A 230 -16.05 5.63 -9.55
CA LEU A 230 -17.03 4.59 -9.86
C LEU A 230 -17.79 4.19 -8.60
N ASP A 231 -19.09 4.48 -8.53
CA ASP A 231 -19.98 3.95 -7.51
C ASP A 231 -20.15 2.44 -7.73
N LEU A 232 -19.47 1.63 -6.92
CA LEU A 232 -19.33 0.19 -7.14
C LEU A 232 -20.69 -0.54 -7.11
N PHE A 233 -21.63 -0.03 -6.31
CA PHE A 233 -22.94 -0.66 -6.09
C PHE A 233 -24.12 0.22 -6.50
N ALA A 234 -23.86 1.39 -7.07
CA ALA A 234 -24.87 2.37 -7.46
C ALA A 234 -25.80 2.81 -6.31
N ASP A 235 -25.28 2.80 -5.07
CA ASP A 235 -26.01 3.13 -3.85
C ASP A 235 -25.37 4.28 -3.05
N GLY A 236 -24.25 4.82 -3.54
CA GLY A 236 -23.55 5.92 -2.91
C GLY A 236 -22.70 5.54 -1.68
N SER A 237 -22.52 4.25 -1.41
CA SER A 237 -21.82 3.77 -0.22
C SER A 237 -20.32 3.56 -0.42
N VAL A 238 -19.91 3.01 -1.58
CA VAL A 238 -18.55 2.58 -1.90
C VAL A 238 -18.15 3.06 -3.29
N TYR A 239 -17.09 3.86 -3.36
CA TYR A 239 -16.54 4.35 -4.64
C TYR A 239 -15.12 3.87 -4.85
N LEU A 240 -14.83 3.40 -6.05
CA LEU A 240 -13.47 3.20 -6.54
C LEU A 240 -13.01 4.52 -7.16
N VAL A 241 -11.87 5.06 -6.70
CA VAL A 241 -11.30 6.31 -7.21
C VAL A 241 -9.92 6.08 -7.79
N GLY A 242 -9.61 6.72 -8.92
CA GLY A 242 -8.29 6.64 -9.54
C GLY A 242 -7.27 7.45 -8.72
N LEU A 243 -6.17 6.80 -8.33
CA LEU A 243 -5.04 7.42 -7.65
C LEU A 243 -3.73 6.85 -8.22
N PRO A 244 -3.43 7.09 -9.50
CA PRO A 244 -2.26 6.54 -10.17
C PRO A 244 -0.95 7.13 -9.65
N GLY A 245 0.18 6.57 -10.11
CA GLY A 245 1.53 7.08 -9.87
C GLY A 245 2.49 6.06 -9.29
N ARG A 246 2.09 5.22 -8.32
CA ARG A 246 2.87 4.02 -7.98
C ARG A 246 2.80 3.02 -9.13
N THR A 247 1.60 2.71 -9.56
CA THR A 247 1.29 2.01 -10.79
C THR A 247 0.25 2.84 -11.57
N PRO A 248 0.11 2.65 -12.89
CA PRO A 248 -0.85 3.43 -13.67
C PRO A 248 -2.30 3.19 -13.27
N GLY A 249 -2.59 2.00 -12.74
CA GLY A 249 -3.94 1.57 -12.38
C GLY A 249 -4.23 1.56 -10.88
N ASN A 250 -3.32 2.08 -10.03
CA ASN A 250 -3.61 2.13 -8.60
C ASN A 250 -4.93 2.86 -8.33
N MET A 251 -5.78 2.23 -7.55
CA MET A 251 -7.06 2.79 -7.13
C MET A 251 -7.17 2.88 -5.61
N GLY A 252 -7.88 3.91 -5.16
CA GLY A 252 -8.33 4.05 -3.79
C GLY A 252 -9.75 3.54 -3.61
N LEU A 253 -10.14 3.32 -2.36
CA LEU A 253 -11.51 3.00 -1.97
C LEU A 253 -12.05 4.08 -1.05
N TRP A 254 -13.08 4.77 -1.50
CA TRP A 254 -13.84 5.72 -0.69
C TRP A 254 -15.07 5.04 -0.11
N LEU A 255 -15.23 5.16 1.20
CA LEU A 255 -16.33 4.55 1.97
C LEU A 255 -17.14 5.65 2.67
N ASN A 256 -18.43 5.67 2.46
CA ASN A 256 -19.34 6.56 3.16
C ASN A 256 -19.88 5.89 4.45
N LEU A 257 -19.06 5.87 5.51
CA LEU A 257 -19.46 5.36 6.82
C LEU A 257 -20.38 6.37 7.55
N ASP A 258 -21.10 5.90 8.58
CA ASP A 258 -22.07 6.72 9.29
C ASP A 258 -21.46 7.91 10.03
N ASN A 259 -20.25 7.74 10.58
CA ASN A 259 -19.54 8.80 11.29
C ASN A 259 -18.58 9.61 10.40
N GLY A 260 -18.79 9.60 9.09
CA GLY A 260 -18.01 10.31 8.10
C GLY A 260 -17.22 9.39 7.17
N PRO A 261 -16.76 9.89 6.04
CA PRO A 261 -16.12 9.08 5.04
C PRO A 261 -14.71 8.61 5.45
N VAL A 262 -14.27 7.55 4.76
CA VAL A 262 -12.92 7.01 4.85
C VAL A 262 -12.38 6.83 3.44
N LEU A 263 -11.11 7.19 3.23
CA LEU A 263 -10.37 6.92 2.01
C LEU A 263 -9.22 5.96 2.31
N LEU A 264 -9.22 4.82 1.65
CA LEU A 264 -8.09 3.87 1.60
C LEU A 264 -7.32 4.16 0.31
N THR A 265 -6.04 4.58 0.41
CA THR A 265 -5.32 5.13 -0.76
C THR A 265 -4.65 4.08 -1.64
N GLY A 266 -4.59 2.81 -1.20
CA GLY A 266 -3.76 1.82 -1.88
C GLY A 266 -2.29 2.25 -1.88
N GLY A 267 -1.67 2.23 -3.06
CA GLY A 267 -0.26 2.60 -3.24
C GLY A 267 0.01 4.09 -3.43
N ALA A 268 -1.02 4.96 -3.47
CA ALA A 268 -0.84 6.38 -3.71
C ALA A 268 -0.14 7.13 -2.56
N ALA A 269 -0.21 6.60 -1.35
CA ALA A 269 0.57 7.06 -0.19
C ALA A 269 1.01 5.85 0.63
N TYR A 270 2.28 5.80 1.03
CA TYR A 270 2.84 4.74 1.87
C TYR A 270 2.58 5.02 3.35
N VAL A 271 2.81 6.26 3.74
CA VAL A 271 2.71 6.76 5.10
C VAL A 271 1.99 8.11 5.13
N ILE A 272 1.55 8.50 6.32
CA ILE A 272 0.79 9.74 6.53
C ILE A 272 1.53 10.99 6.02
N ASP A 273 2.86 11.04 6.17
CA ASP A 273 3.70 12.17 5.72
C ASP A 273 3.55 12.44 4.20
N ASN A 274 3.26 11.40 3.40
CA ASN A 274 3.19 11.56 1.95
C ASN A 274 2.10 12.54 1.54
N TYR A 275 0.91 12.47 2.15
CA TYR A 275 -0.20 13.35 1.77
C TYR A 275 -0.38 14.56 2.70
N LEU A 276 0.01 14.47 3.98
CA LEU A 276 -0.08 15.63 4.88
C LEU A 276 0.98 16.69 4.53
N ASP A 277 2.22 16.26 4.35
CA ASP A 277 3.38 17.13 4.15
C ASP A 277 3.90 17.08 2.71
N LEU A 278 3.22 16.34 1.82
CA LEU A 278 3.63 16.10 0.43
C LEU A 278 5.08 15.57 0.33
N ALA A 279 5.47 14.74 1.29
CA ALA A 279 6.80 14.16 1.37
C ALA A 279 6.92 12.93 0.46
N LEU A 280 7.65 13.09 -0.65
CA LEU A 280 7.82 12.00 -1.62
C LEU A 280 8.67 10.85 -1.07
N PRO A 281 8.40 9.60 -1.47
CA PRO A 281 9.31 8.47 -1.29
C PRO A 281 10.49 8.58 -2.27
N ILE A 282 11.46 7.66 -2.20
CA ILE A 282 12.52 7.58 -3.21
C ILE A 282 11.94 7.25 -4.59
N LYS A 283 12.70 7.59 -5.65
CA LYS A 283 12.29 7.44 -7.06
C LYS A 283 11.86 6.01 -7.41
N GLU A 284 12.55 5.02 -6.88
CA GLU A 284 12.29 3.60 -7.12
C GLU A 284 10.92 3.14 -6.60
N ARG A 285 10.26 3.96 -5.79
CA ARG A 285 8.91 3.69 -5.28
C ARG A 285 7.82 4.42 -6.05
N ILE A 286 8.18 5.13 -7.09
CA ILE A 286 7.28 5.95 -7.92
C ILE A 286 7.36 5.42 -9.35
N GLY A 287 6.25 4.97 -9.91
CA GLY A 287 6.18 4.53 -11.30
C GLY A 287 6.13 5.73 -12.26
N ASP A 288 5.28 6.69 -11.94
CA ASP A 288 5.16 7.97 -12.64
C ASP A 288 5.11 9.10 -11.62
N LEU A 289 6.04 10.06 -11.72
CA LEU A 289 6.19 11.12 -10.72
C LEU A 289 5.06 12.16 -10.78
N GLU A 290 4.65 12.52 -11.98
CA GLU A 290 3.59 13.52 -12.18
C GLU A 290 2.24 12.98 -11.68
N GLU A 291 1.89 11.73 -12.04
CA GLU A 291 0.68 11.07 -11.57
C GLU A 291 0.71 10.85 -10.05
N PHE A 292 1.86 10.43 -9.49
CA PHE A 292 2.01 10.23 -8.04
C PHE A 292 1.84 11.54 -7.27
N TRP A 293 2.50 12.59 -7.74
CA TRP A 293 2.43 13.93 -7.16
C TRP A 293 1.00 14.47 -7.22
N ARG A 294 0.35 14.33 -8.37
CA ARG A 294 -1.05 14.71 -8.55
C ARG A 294 -1.98 13.96 -7.60
N SER A 295 -1.79 12.65 -7.45
CA SER A 295 -2.58 11.83 -6.51
C SER A 295 -2.44 12.28 -5.07
N LEU A 296 -1.24 12.66 -4.61
CA LEU A 296 -1.04 13.22 -3.26
C LEU A 296 -1.81 14.53 -3.07
N HIS A 297 -1.77 15.42 -4.04
CA HIS A 297 -2.52 16.68 -4.01
C HIS A 297 -4.03 16.46 -4.03
N ILE A 298 -4.52 15.47 -4.77
CA ILE A 298 -5.94 15.09 -4.79
C ILE A 298 -6.36 14.60 -3.39
N ILE A 299 -5.57 13.74 -2.75
CA ILE A 299 -5.84 13.24 -1.39
C ILE A 299 -5.88 14.40 -0.39
N GLN A 300 -4.90 15.31 -0.45
CA GLN A 300 -4.85 16.49 0.41
C GLN A 300 -6.05 17.41 0.17
N SER A 301 -6.46 17.61 -1.09
CA SER A 301 -7.65 18.38 -1.43
C SER A 301 -8.92 17.74 -0.88
N ALA A 302 -9.06 16.41 -1.02
CA ALA A 302 -10.21 15.68 -0.47
C ALA A 302 -10.33 15.87 1.05
N GLN A 303 -9.22 15.81 1.78
CA GLN A 303 -9.21 15.98 3.24
C GLN A 303 -9.52 17.42 3.65
N ARG A 304 -9.02 18.41 2.90
CA ARG A 304 -9.34 19.82 3.13
C ARG A 304 -10.83 20.11 2.91
N ASP A 305 -11.40 19.55 1.84
CA ASP A 305 -12.77 19.82 1.41
C ASP A 305 -13.81 18.99 2.20
N VAL A 306 -13.37 17.90 2.84
CA VAL A 306 -14.16 17.02 3.70
C VAL A 306 -13.41 16.80 5.03
N PRO A 307 -13.48 17.75 5.99
CA PRO A 307 -12.66 17.72 7.21
C PRO A 307 -12.82 16.47 8.08
N GLN A 308 -13.96 15.79 8.02
CA GLN A 308 -14.21 14.52 8.72
C GLN A 308 -13.64 13.30 7.99
N LEU A 309 -13.03 13.46 6.82
CA LEU A 309 -12.44 12.37 6.07
C LEU A 309 -11.24 11.79 6.83
N ILE A 310 -11.28 10.47 7.07
CA ILE A 310 -10.11 9.73 7.55
C ILE A 310 -9.42 9.10 6.35
N VAL A 311 -8.14 9.39 6.18
CA VAL A 311 -7.30 8.82 5.12
C VAL A 311 -6.39 7.75 5.70
N PHE A 312 -6.42 6.56 5.13
CA PHE A 312 -5.49 5.46 5.43
C PHE A 312 -4.50 5.30 4.28
N PRO A 313 -3.21 5.59 4.52
CA PRO A 313 -2.15 5.21 3.60
C PRO A 313 -2.04 3.68 3.47
N GLY A 314 -1.43 3.21 2.39
CA GLY A 314 -1.33 1.78 2.11
C GLY A 314 -0.52 0.99 3.13
N ASN A 315 0.42 1.63 3.84
CA ASN A 315 1.32 0.93 4.76
C ASN A 315 1.42 1.59 6.15
N ASP A 316 0.43 2.39 6.53
CA ASP A 316 0.47 3.12 7.81
C ASP A 316 -0.89 3.09 8.52
N LEU A 317 -0.93 2.45 9.67
CA LEU A 317 -2.11 2.37 10.53
C LEU A 317 -2.15 3.46 11.63
N THR A 318 -1.34 4.50 11.50
CA THR A 318 -1.36 5.68 12.40
C THR A 318 -2.77 6.29 12.52
N PRO A 319 -3.59 6.38 11.45
CA PRO A 319 -4.95 6.92 11.57
C PRO A 319 -5.83 6.21 12.62
N LEU A 320 -5.65 4.90 12.84
CA LEU A 320 -6.38 4.18 13.91
C LEU A 320 -6.03 4.68 15.33
N LYS A 321 -4.87 5.27 15.51
CA LYS A 321 -4.43 5.81 16.81
C LYS A 321 -4.92 7.25 16.99
N LEU A 322 -4.97 8.00 15.88
CA LEU A 322 -5.37 9.41 15.88
C LEU A 322 -6.90 9.57 15.94
N PHE A 323 -7.62 8.70 15.24
CA PHE A 323 -9.08 8.79 15.10
C PHE A 323 -9.74 7.57 15.72
N LYS A 324 -10.41 7.77 16.86
CA LYS A 324 -11.17 6.71 17.53
C LYS A 324 -12.65 6.81 17.08
N ARG A 325 -13.05 5.91 16.19
CA ARG A 325 -14.43 5.84 15.69
C ARG A 325 -15.02 4.46 15.95
N ALA A 326 -16.28 4.40 16.37
CA ALA A 326 -16.96 3.14 16.70
C ALA A 326 -17.20 2.24 15.47
N ASP A 327 -17.34 2.84 14.30
CA ASP A 327 -17.53 2.16 13.01
C ASP A 327 -16.23 1.70 12.35
N ILE A 328 -15.06 1.96 12.99
CA ILE A 328 -13.73 1.50 12.56
C ILE A 328 -13.10 0.69 13.69
N ARG A 329 -12.81 -0.58 13.45
CA ARG A 329 -12.24 -1.48 14.45
C ARG A 329 -10.95 -2.11 13.99
N LYS A 330 -9.92 -2.08 14.85
CA LYS A 330 -8.72 -2.91 14.64
C LYS A 330 -8.98 -4.30 15.19
N ILE A 331 -8.82 -5.30 14.34
CA ILE A 331 -8.84 -6.71 14.76
C ILE A 331 -7.38 -7.12 15.05
N SER A 332 -7.12 -7.58 16.27
CA SER A 332 -5.82 -8.14 16.65
C SER A 332 -5.97 -9.66 16.67
N ALA A 333 -5.08 -10.37 15.97
CA ALA A 333 -4.93 -11.80 16.20
C ALA A 333 -4.64 -12.03 17.70
N ARG A 334 -5.46 -12.85 18.34
CA ARG A 334 -5.27 -13.27 19.76
C ARG A 334 -4.06 -14.18 19.90
#